data_5191e24ff9c7c212781871687c62d600
#
_entry.id   5191e24ff9c7c212781871687c62d600
#
_cell.length_a   1.000
_cell.length_b   1.000
_cell.length_c   1.000
_cell.angle_alpha   90.00
_cell.angle_beta   90.00
_cell.angle_gamma   90.00
#
_symmetry.space_group_name_H-M   'P 1'
#
loop_
_entity.id
_entity.type
_entity.pdbx_description
1 polymer ?
#
loop_
_entity_poly.entity_id
_entity_poly.type
_entity_poly.pdbx_seq_one_letter_code
_entity_poly.pdbx_strand_id
1 'polypeptide(L)'
;MKILMISNHLGVQSGVQRYVQNLLLNLDTDRYQIDLFVGQCPPDQTSTAPALEAHGVHIIAVPDHKKDRIRALAAHLRTHRDYDIIHYHTASKIGAPVCGMMRLLCPRARIIVHSHIVYPPLTLTWRAAHLVYQLFADYFLGCGVAAGRFVFGSHIDEKPNF
;
A
#
# COMPACT_ATOMS: atom_id res chain seq x y z
N MET A 1 -13.56 3.78 12.25
CA MET A 1 -12.60 2.77 11.80
C MET A 1 -11.35 3.47 11.33
N LYS A 2 -10.18 2.98 11.72
CA LYS A 2 -8.89 3.63 11.44
C LYS A 2 -8.15 2.90 10.32
N ILE A 3 -7.81 3.64 9.26
CA ILE A 3 -7.21 3.09 8.04
C ILE A 3 -5.83 3.71 7.83
N LEU A 4 -4.81 2.86 7.64
CA LEU A 4 -3.51 3.27 7.13
C LEU A 4 -3.44 2.92 5.65
N MET A 5 -3.34 3.93 4.79
CA MET A 5 -3.03 3.73 3.38
C MET A 5 -1.54 3.99 3.15
N ILE A 6 -0.86 3.10 2.44
CA ILE A 6 0.57 3.21 2.15
C ILE A 6 0.75 3.27 0.64
N SER A 7 1.33 4.37 0.16
CA SER A 7 1.61 4.60 -1.26
C SER A 7 3.03 5.13 -1.48
N ASN A 8 3.44 5.29 -2.74
CA ASN A 8 4.80 5.74 -3.05
C ASN A 8 4.96 7.24 -2.80
N HIS A 9 4.25 8.08 -3.55
CA HIS A 9 4.27 9.55 -3.44
C HIS A 9 2.93 10.12 -3.96
N LEU A 10 2.70 11.43 -3.83
CA LEU A 10 1.45 12.11 -4.23
C LEU A 10 1.59 13.01 -5.47
N GLY A 11 2.56 12.74 -6.33
CA GLY A 11 2.68 13.44 -7.61
C GLY A 11 1.60 13.05 -8.61
N VAL A 12 1.15 13.99 -9.45
CA VAL A 12 -0.01 13.82 -10.36
C VAL A 12 0.26 12.93 -11.59
N GLN A 13 1.52 12.55 -11.84
CA GLN A 13 1.91 11.91 -13.11
C GLN A 13 1.72 10.40 -13.18
N SER A 14 1.26 9.75 -12.12
CA SER A 14 1.15 8.28 -12.05
C SER A 14 -0.29 7.83 -11.85
N GLY A 15 -0.67 6.75 -12.55
CA GLY A 15 -1.99 6.14 -12.42
C GLY A 15 -2.26 5.60 -11.01
N VAL A 16 -1.24 5.12 -10.30
CA VAL A 16 -1.36 4.66 -8.90
C VAL A 16 -1.76 5.80 -7.98
N GLN A 17 -1.09 6.95 -8.10
CA GLN A 17 -1.38 8.13 -7.29
C GLN A 17 -2.77 8.69 -7.58
N ARG A 18 -3.19 8.72 -8.85
CA ARG A 18 -4.57 9.10 -9.22
C ARG A 18 -5.60 8.15 -8.62
N TYR A 19 -5.33 6.85 -8.65
CA TYR A 19 -6.20 5.87 -8.01
C TYR A 19 -6.32 6.13 -6.50
N VAL A 20 -5.19 6.29 -5.81
CA VAL A 20 -5.14 6.56 -4.35
C VAL A 20 -5.87 7.86 -4.03
N GLN A 21 -5.63 8.93 -4.78
CA GLN A 21 -6.31 10.20 -4.61
C GLN A 21 -7.82 10.06 -4.78
N ASN A 22 -8.27 9.45 -5.88
CA ASN A 22 -9.69 9.27 -6.15
C ASN A 22 -10.36 8.42 -5.06
N LEU A 23 -9.72 7.34 -4.62
CA LEU A 23 -10.23 6.50 -3.54
C LEU A 23 -10.40 7.33 -2.26
N LEU A 24 -9.36 8.06 -1.86
CA LEU A 24 -9.36 8.82 -0.60
C LEU A 24 -10.36 9.97 -0.61
N LEU A 25 -10.52 10.70 -1.73
CA LEU A 25 -11.50 11.78 -1.87
C LEU A 25 -12.97 11.30 -1.89
N ASN A 26 -13.20 10.00 -2.09
CA ASN A 26 -14.55 9.41 -2.08
C ASN A 26 -14.82 8.60 -0.79
N LEU A 27 -13.87 8.50 0.12
CA LEU A 27 -14.11 7.92 1.44
C LEU A 27 -14.72 8.96 2.37
N ASP A 28 -15.69 8.53 3.17
CA ASP A 28 -16.35 9.32 4.19
C ASP A 28 -15.40 9.52 5.40
N THR A 29 -14.78 10.69 5.50
CA THR A 29 -13.81 11.02 6.56
C THR A 29 -14.47 11.29 7.93
N ASP A 30 -15.78 11.47 7.98
CA ASP A 30 -16.52 11.51 9.27
C ASP A 30 -16.63 10.10 9.86
N ARG A 31 -16.66 9.08 9.00
CA ARG A 31 -16.76 7.67 9.39
C ARG A 31 -15.41 6.98 9.54
N TYR A 32 -14.42 7.39 8.73
CA TYR A 32 -13.11 6.76 8.65
C TYR A 32 -12.01 7.75 9.02
N GLN A 33 -11.24 7.43 10.05
CA GLN A 33 -9.96 8.13 10.30
C GLN A 33 -8.92 7.56 9.34
N ILE A 34 -8.36 8.41 8.48
CA ILE A 34 -7.47 7.99 7.40
C ILE A 34 -6.09 8.61 7.58
N ASP A 35 -5.09 7.76 7.77
CA ASP A 35 -3.69 8.11 7.72
C ASP A 35 -3.10 7.65 6.38
N LEU A 36 -2.47 8.56 5.63
CA LEU A 36 -1.78 8.27 4.38
C LEU A 36 -0.28 8.35 4.58
N PHE A 37 0.37 7.19 4.65
CA PHE A 37 1.83 7.08 4.73
C PHE A 37 2.44 7.06 3.33
N VAL A 38 3.29 8.05 3.03
CA VAL A 38 3.74 8.30 1.65
C VAL A 38 5.13 8.92 1.62
N GLY A 39 5.92 8.62 0.57
CA GLY A 39 7.14 9.33 0.28
C GLY A 39 6.87 10.80 -0.11
N GLN A 40 7.82 11.68 0.15
CA GLN A 40 7.75 13.07 -0.28
C GLN A 40 7.50 13.15 -1.79
N CYS A 41 6.63 14.06 -2.21
CA CYS A 41 6.43 14.34 -3.62
C CYS A 41 7.73 14.93 -4.21
N PRO A 42 8.18 14.45 -5.39
CA PRO A 42 9.32 15.05 -6.07
C PRO A 42 9.13 16.56 -6.28
N PRO A 43 10.19 17.39 -6.13
CA PRO A 43 10.07 18.85 -6.20
C PRO A 43 9.59 19.38 -7.56
N ASP A 44 9.79 18.61 -8.63
CA ASP A 44 9.39 18.92 -10.00
C ASP A 44 7.94 18.54 -10.33
N GLN A 45 7.22 17.97 -9.35
CA GLN A 45 5.86 17.49 -9.54
C GLN A 45 4.86 18.23 -8.66
N THR A 46 3.67 18.46 -9.20
CA THR A 46 2.54 18.98 -8.44
C THR A 46 2.03 17.91 -7.49
N SER A 47 1.91 18.25 -6.20
CA SER A 47 1.38 17.35 -5.16
C SER A 47 -0.13 17.45 -5.05
N THR A 48 -0.77 16.31 -4.82
CA THR A 48 -2.21 16.22 -4.49
C THR A 48 -2.48 16.34 -2.99
N ALA A 49 -1.45 16.51 -2.15
CA ALA A 49 -1.56 16.60 -0.70
C ALA A 49 -2.57 17.64 -0.22
N PRO A 50 -2.58 18.90 -0.72
CA PRO A 50 -3.50 19.91 -0.20
C PRO A 50 -4.98 19.55 -0.36
N ALA A 51 -5.34 18.88 -1.46
CA ALA A 51 -6.74 18.45 -1.68
C ALA A 51 -7.15 17.32 -0.71
N LEU A 52 -6.22 16.41 -0.40
CA LEU A 52 -6.47 15.31 0.53
C LEU A 52 -6.55 15.80 1.98
N GLU A 53 -5.68 16.72 2.38
CA GLU A 53 -5.70 17.34 3.72
C GLU A 53 -6.99 18.12 3.93
N ALA A 54 -7.43 18.90 2.93
CA ALA A 54 -8.71 19.62 2.96
C ALA A 54 -9.92 18.66 3.07
N HIS A 55 -9.79 17.43 2.58
CA HIS A 55 -10.81 16.37 2.71
C HIS A 55 -10.76 15.65 4.06
N GLY A 56 -9.77 15.92 4.93
CA GLY A 56 -9.65 15.32 6.26
C GLY A 56 -8.71 14.10 6.31
N VAL A 57 -7.90 13.87 5.28
CA VAL A 57 -6.86 12.83 5.28
C VAL A 57 -5.62 13.35 5.99
N HIS A 58 -5.13 12.63 7.01
CA HIS A 58 -3.86 12.93 7.66
C HIS A 58 -2.69 12.37 6.87
N ILE A 59 -1.79 13.24 6.39
CA ILE A 59 -0.65 12.84 5.56
C ILE A 59 0.60 12.71 6.39
N ILE A 60 1.25 11.53 6.33
CA ILE A 60 2.52 11.21 6.95
C ILE A 60 3.57 11.12 5.84
N ALA A 61 4.15 12.27 5.49
CA ALA A 61 5.18 12.36 4.46
C ALA A 61 6.56 11.99 5.04
N VAL A 62 7.28 11.09 4.36
CA VAL A 62 8.60 10.61 4.78
C VAL A 62 9.59 10.74 3.63
N PRO A 63 10.93 10.71 3.89
CA PRO A 63 11.93 10.73 2.83
C PRO A 63 11.67 9.66 1.76
N ASP A 64 11.84 10.01 0.48
CA ASP A 64 11.50 9.10 -0.64
C ASP A 64 12.48 7.93 -0.82
N HIS A 65 13.62 7.94 -0.15
CA HIS A 65 14.57 6.84 -0.22
C HIS A 65 13.99 5.56 0.39
N LYS A 66 13.97 4.47 -0.38
CA LYS A 66 13.26 3.22 -0.07
C LYS A 66 13.57 2.63 1.31
N LYS A 67 14.86 2.59 1.72
CA LYS A 67 15.26 2.03 3.02
C LYS A 67 14.74 2.89 4.18
N ASP A 68 14.77 4.20 4.00
CA ASP A 68 14.34 5.13 5.04
C ASP A 68 12.82 5.12 5.18
N ARG A 69 12.06 4.98 4.06
CA ARG A 69 10.61 4.75 4.11
C ARG A 69 10.25 3.48 4.89
N ILE A 70 10.95 2.37 4.65
CA ILE A 70 10.68 1.10 5.37
C ILE A 70 10.99 1.26 6.87
N ARG A 71 12.10 1.93 7.22
CA ARG A 71 12.45 2.22 8.62
C ARG A 71 11.42 3.13 9.29
N ALA A 72 11.00 4.20 8.61
CA ALA A 72 9.99 5.12 9.08
C ALA A 72 8.63 4.42 9.27
N LEU A 73 8.22 3.57 8.32
CA LEU A 73 7.01 2.75 8.45
C LEU A 73 7.09 1.82 9.66
N ALA A 74 8.22 1.13 9.84
CA ALA A 74 8.42 0.26 10.98
C ALA A 74 8.38 1.02 12.32
N ALA A 75 8.98 2.22 12.39
CA ALA A 75 8.93 3.08 13.56
C ALA A 75 7.50 3.55 13.84
N HIS A 76 6.78 4.01 12.82
CA HIS A 76 5.39 4.43 12.92
C HIS A 76 4.48 3.30 13.45
N LEU A 77 4.57 2.09 12.87
CA LEU A 77 3.74 0.95 13.28
C LEU A 77 4.08 0.39 14.66
N ARG A 78 5.27 0.66 15.23
CA ARG A 78 5.57 0.29 16.62
C ARG A 78 4.80 1.11 17.64
N THR A 79 4.47 2.35 17.30
CA THR A 79 3.76 3.31 18.17
C THR A 79 2.27 3.43 17.83
N HIS A 80 1.87 3.10 16.60
CA HIS A 80 0.49 3.17 16.11
C HIS A 80 0.04 1.79 15.63
N ARG A 81 -0.43 0.95 16.57
CA ARG A 81 -0.83 -0.45 16.32
C ARG A 81 -2.32 -0.66 16.20
N ASP A 82 -3.09 0.40 16.31
CA ASP A 82 -4.55 0.44 16.44
C ASP A 82 -5.29 0.60 15.11
N TYR A 83 -4.60 0.34 13.99
CA TYR A 83 -5.24 0.32 12.68
C TYR A 83 -6.16 -0.90 12.53
N ASP A 84 -7.37 -0.65 12.02
CA ASP A 84 -8.31 -1.69 11.62
C ASP A 84 -7.95 -2.26 10.25
N ILE A 85 -7.50 -1.38 9.33
CA ILE A 85 -7.08 -1.74 7.97
C ILE A 85 -5.73 -1.10 7.64
N ILE A 86 -4.86 -1.89 7.02
CA ILE A 86 -3.65 -1.41 6.35
C ILE A 86 -3.77 -1.74 4.86
N HIS A 87 -3.94 -0.72 4.02
CA HIS A 87 -4.03 -0.86 2.56
C HIS A 87 -2.70 -0.48 1.93
N TYR A 88 -1.97 -1.49 1.47
CA TYR A 88 -0.61 -1.35 0.96
C TYR A 88 -0.56 -1.46 -0.56
N HIS A 89 -0.23 -0.35 -1.21
CA HIS A 89 0.03 -0.30 -2.64
C HIS A 89 1.47 -0.73 -2.93
N THR A 90 1.64 -1.82 -3.66
CA THR A 90 2.97 -2.38 -3.96
C THR A 90 3.23 -2.46 -5.45
N ALA A 91 4.47 -2.21 -5.81
CA ALA A 91 4.99 -2.35 -7.17
C ALA A 91 6.29 -3.16 -7.20
N SER A 92 6.59 -3.96 -6.16
CA SER A 92 7.87 -4.68 -6.11
C SER A 92 7.84 -5.90 -5.19
N LYS A 93 8.71 -6.87 -5.47
CA LYS A 93 8.92 -8.04 -4.61
C LYS A 93 9.43 -7.69 -3.18
N ILE A 94 10.02 -6.51 -2.99
CA ILE A 94 10.42 -6.02 -1.65
C ILE A 94 9.20 -5.68 -0.79
N GLY A 95 8.03 -5.49 -1.38
CA GLY A 95 6.79 -5.35 -0.64
C GLY A 95 6.41 -6.59 0.17
N ALA A 96 6.84 -7.78 -0.22
CA ALA A 96 6.52 -9.01 0.50
C ALA A 96 7.07 -9.02 1.94
N PRO A 97 8.38 -8.81 2.20
CA PRO A 97 8.87 -8.68 3.57
C PRO A 97 8.27 -7.49 4.33
N VAL A 98 7.89 -6.40 3.65
CA VAL A 98 7.17 -5.28 4.28
C VAL A 98 5.78 -5.73 4.73
N CYS A 99 5.08 -6.54 3.94
CA CYS A 99 3.80 -7.13 4.33
C CYS A 99 3.95 -8.00 5.61
N GLY A 100 4.97 -8.85 5.67
CA GLY A 100 5.29 -9.62 6.88
C GLY A 100 5.57 -8.74 8.10
N MET A 101 6.33 -7.66 7.92
CA MET A 101 6.60 -6.68 8.99
C MET A 101 5.29 -6.03 9.49
N MET A 102 4.39 -5.61 8.59
CA MET A 102 3.09 -5.03 8.96
C MET A 102 2.26 -6.02 9.79
N ARG A 103 2.20 -7.28 9.37
CA ARG A 103 1.49 -8.35 10.12
C ARG A 103 2.05 -8.52 11.53
N LEU A 104 3.38 -8.54 11.69
CA LEU A 104 4.02 -8.69 13.00
C LEU A 104 3.80 -7.49 13.92
N LEU A 105 3.80 -6.27 13.38
CA LEU A 105 3.64 -5.05 14.16
C LEU A 105 2.17 -4.72 14.46
N CYS A 106 1.26 -5.04 13.53
CA CYS A 106 -0.17 -4.80 13.65
C CYS A 106 -0.97 -6.10 13.44
N PRO A 107 -0.91 -7.09 14.35
CA PRO A 107 -1.48 -8.43 14.13
C PRO A 107 -3.01 -8.44 14.00
N ARG A 108 -3.69 -7.40 14.50
CA ARG A 108 -5.16 -7.27 14.45
C ARG A 108 -5.66 -6.56 13.20
N ALA A 109 -4.80 -5.82 12.52
CA ALA A 109 -5.18 -5.11 11.30
C ALA A 109 -5.51 -6.08 10.15
N ARG A 110 -6.51 -5.75 9.33
CA ARG A 110 -6.73 -6.39 8.05
C ARG A 110 -5.77 -5.80 7.02
N ILE A 111 -4.89 -6.64 6.46
CA ILE A 111 -3.89 -6.21 5.49
C ILE A 111 -4.41 -6.47 4.08
N ILE A 112 -4.62 -5.39 3.32
CA ILE A 112 -4.98 -5.40 1.91
C ILE A 112 -3.72 -5.06 1.12
N VAL A 113 -3.31 -5.92 0.19
CA VAL A 113 -2.18 -5.65 -0.70
C VAL A 113 -2.69 -5.41 -2.12
N HIS A 114 -2.33 -4.27 -2.70
CA HIS A 114 -2.81 -3.85 -4.02
C HIS A 114 -1.66 -3.78 -5.03
N SER A 115 -1.73 -4.62 -6.06
CA SER A 115 -0.74 -4.68 -7.15
C SER A 115 -1.09 -3.72 -8.29
N HIS A 116 -0.07 -2.99 -8.76
CA HIS A 116 -0.17 -2.08 -9.90
C HIS A 116 0.80 -2.39 -11.05
N ILE A 117 1.45 -3.57 -11.02
CA ILE A 117 2.51 -3.88 -11.98
C ILE A 117 2.34 -5.24 -12.63
N VAL A 118 2.82 -5.31 -13.86
CA VAL A 118 3.09 -6.55 -14.58
C VAL A 118 4.49 -6.43 -15.18
N TYR A 119 5.45 -7.25 -14.74
CA TYR A 119 6.79 -7.33 -15.31
C TYR A 119 7.12 -8.77 -15.68
N PRO A 120 7.45 -9.10 -16.91
CA PRO A 120 8.06 -10.36 -17.29
C PRO A 120 9.61 -10.29 -17.11
N PRO A 121 10.31 -11.42 -16.85
CA PRO A 121 9.79 -12.74 -16.48
C PRO A 121 9.69 -12.96 -14.97
N LEU A 122 8.88 -13.92 -14.53
CA LEU A 122 8.82 -14.38 -13.15
C LEU A 122 10.12 -15.09 -12.76
N THR A 123 10.83 -14.54 -11.78
CA THR A 123 12.03 -15.16 -11.20
C THR A 123 11.70 -15.97 -9.94
N LEU A 124 12.63 -16.82 -9.49
CA LEU A 124 12.49 -17.59 -8.25
C LEU A 124 12.20 -16.67 -7.04
N THR A 125 12.80 -15.47 -7.02
CA THR A 125 12.54 -14.47 -5.96
C THR A 125 11.11 -13.93 -5.97
N TRP A 126 10.43 -13.89 -7.14
CA TRP A 126 9.01 -13.57 -7.20
C TRP A 126 8.15 -14.70 -6.64
N ARG A 127 8.49 -15.97 -6.91
CA ARG A 127 7.77 -17.11 -6.31
C ARG A 127 7.85 -17.09 -4.79
N ALA A 128 9.01 -16.78 -4.22
CA ALA A 128 9.15 -16.60 -2.78
C ALA A 128 8.29 -15.41 -2.26
N ALA A 129 8.27 -14.29 -3.00
CA ALA A 129 7.42 -13.15 -2.64
C ALA A 129 5.92 -13.50 -2.67
N HIS A 130 5.45 -14.32 -3.64
CA HIS A 130 4.07 -14.80 -3.68
C HIS A 130 3.67 -15.51 -2.39
N LEU A 131 4.51 -16.45 -1.92
CA LEU A 131 4.26 -17.18 -0.67
C LEU A 131 4.17 -16.25 0.53
N VAL A 132 5.07 -15.27 0.61
CA VAL A 132 5.09 -14.31 1.71
C VAL A 132 3.82 -13.43 1.69
N TYR A 133 3.42 -12.92 0.52
CA TYR A 133 2.16 -12.17 0.43
C TYR A 133 0.97 -13.01 0.83
N GLN A 134 0.85 -14.24 0.31
CA GLN A 134 -0.26 -15.15 0.63
C GLN A 134 -0.31 -15.56 2.11
N LEU A 135 0.82 -15.56 2.80
CA LEU A 135 0.89 -15.90 4.23
C LEU A 135 0.46 -14.73 5.14
N PHE A 136 0.76 -13.48 4.73
CA PHE A 136 0.63 -12.34 5.64
C PHE A 136 -0.47 -11.34 5.26
N ALA A 137 -0.96 -11.32 4.02
CA ALA A 137 -2.08 -10.49 3.62
C ALA A 137 -3.43 -11.20 3.81
N ASP A 138 -4.47 -10.43 4.14
CA ASP A 138 -5.84 -10.93 4.25
C ASP A 138 -6.60 -10.81 2.91
N TYR A 139 -6.32 -9.73 2.15
CA TYR A 139 -7.00 -9.44 0.88
C TYR A 139 -6.00 -9.00 -0.19
N PHE A 140 -6.34 -9.33 -1.43
CA PHE A 140 -5.52 -9.03 -2.59
C PHE A 140 -6.32 -8.21 -3.60
N LEU A 141 -5.72 -7.14 -4.12
CA LEU A 141 -6.30 -6.34 -5.18
C LEU A 141 -5.29 -6.21 -6.32
N GLY A 142 -5.76 -6.19 -7.55
CA GLY A 142 -4.97 -5.90 -8.72
C GLY A 142 -5.63 -4.81 -9.55
N CYS A 143 -4.86 -3.91 -10.16
CA CYS A 143 -5.40 -3.00 -11.18
C CYS A 143 -5.94 -3.75 -12.43
N GLY A 144 -5.80 -5.07 -12.45
CA GLY A 144 -6.33 -6.04 -13.37
C GLY A 144 -5.87 -7.44 -12.97
N VAL A 145 -6.52 -8.47 -13.48
CA VAL A 145 -6.20 -9.90 -13.18
C VAL A 145 -4.73 -10.22 -13.43
N ALA A 146 -4.15 -9.70 -14.53
CA ALA A 146 -2.74 -9.90 -14.85
C ALA A 146 -1.80 -9.36 -13.78
N ALA A 147 -2.10 -8.20 -13.20
CA ALA A 147 -1.30 -7.60 -12.12
C ALA A 147 -1.42 -8.41 -10.81
N GLY A 148 -2.61 -8.91 -10.50
CA GLY A 148 -2.83 -9.81 -9.37
C GLY A 148 -2.05 -11.12 -9.53
N ARG A 149 -2.21 -11.79 -10.65
CA ARG A 149 -1.50 -13.05 -10.96
C ARG A 149 0.01 -12.88 -10.92
N PHE A 150 0.52 -11.76 -11.43
CA PHE A 150 1.96 -11.49 -11.44
C PHE A 150 2.54 -11.34 -10.02
N VAL A 151 1.89 -10.56 -9.15
CA VAL A 151 2.43 -10.23 -7.82
C VAL A 151 2.09 -11.28 -6.76
N PHE A 152 0.94 -11.95 -6.86
CA PHE A 152 0.43 -12.84 -5.81
C PHE A 152 0.38 -14.32 -6.21
N GLY A 153 0.62 -14.62 -7.48
CA GLY A 153 0.63 -16.00 -8.01
C GLY A 153 -0.47 -16.26 -9.04
N SER A 154 -0.24 -17.25 -9.93
CA SER A 154 -1.05 -17.50 -11.14
C SER A 154 -2.52 -17.82 -10.89
N HIS A 155 -2.89 -18.29 -9.70
CA HIS A 155 -4.25 -18.69 -9.32
C HIS A 155 -4.86 -17.77 -8.27
N ILE A 156 -4.35 -16.55 -8.11
CA ILE A 156 -4.85 -15.64 -7.08
C ILE A 156 -6.30 -15.22 -7.32
N ASP A 157 -6.70 -15.06 -8.56
CA ASP A 157 -8.05 -14.68 -8.99
C ASP A 157 -9.12 -15.77 -8.78
N GLU A 158 -8.71 -17.00 -8.45
CA GLU A 158 -9.59 -18.08 -8.03
C GLU A 158 -9.88 -18.05 -6.52
N LYS A 159 -9.19 -17.20 -5.77
CA LYS A 159 -9.35 -17.08 -4.32
C LYS A 159 -10.48 -16.12 -3.93
N PRO A 160 -11.25 -16.42 -2.88
CA PRO A 160 -12.38 -15.60 -2.47
C PRO A 160 -11.99 -14.23 -1.89
N ASN A 161 -10.72 -14.01 -1.62
CA ASN A 161 -10.16 -12.77 -1.07
C ASN A 161 -9.35 -11.95 -2.09
N PHE A 162 -9.54 -12.24 -3.39
CA PHE A 162 -9.02 -11.43 -4.50
C PHE A 162 -10.09 -10.55 -5.12
#